data_5aa4b20e2f45581bdefa7ef5aa0ce205
#
_entry.id   5aa4b20e2f45581bdefa7ef5aa0ce205
#
_cell.length_a   1.000
_cell.length_b   1.000
_cell.length_c   1.000
_cell.angle_alpha   90.00
_cell.angle_beta   90.00
_cell.angle_gamma   90.00
#
_symmetry.space_group_name_H-M   'P 1'
#
loop_
_entity.id
_entity.type
_entity.pdbx_description
1 polymer ?
#
loop_
_entity_poly.entity_id
_entity_poly.type
_entity_poly.pdbx_seq_one_letter_code
_entity_poly.pdbx_strand_id
1 'polypeptide(L)'
;WEEAWGTDKSEATDGTPLTEAAPEADVTPEEQIAAGISQLEADVRGELLQRVKAISPEAFEALVLQLLGALGYGVGPESRQGVQRGPDGGIDGRIHEDRLGLASIYIQAKRYQEQTIGRPLIQAFYGAMGGVGASKGVFLTTSGFSKDARDYANGLVDKRIVLIDGNRLTLLMITAGVGVSVKDTYVVHRLDEDFFSEFEGV
;
A
#
# COMPACT_ATOMS: atom_id res chain seq x y z
N TRP A 1 -47.67 28.83 69.80
CA TRP A 1 -47.27 30.24 69.82
C TRP A 1 -46.30 30.48 68.66
N GLU A 2 -46.87 31.05 67.71
CA GLU A 2 -46.68 32.33 67.02
C GLU A 2 -45.40 32.38 66.17
N GLU A 3 -45.69 32.41 64.93
CA GLU A 3 -45.65 33.52 63.99
C GLU A 3 -44.25 34.09 63.67
N ALA A 4 -43.84 34.04 62.46
CA ALA A 4 -43.76 35.25 61.64
C ALA A 4 -43.29 34.94 60.22
N TRP A 5 -44.07 35.46 59.38
CA TRP A 5 -43.84 35.80 57.93
C TRP A 5 -42.52 36.50 57.64
N GLY A 6 -41.91 36.22 56.46
CA GLY A 6 -40.85 37.03 55.89
C GLY A 6 -40.54 36.64 54.47
N THR A 7 -41.31 37.13 53.54
CA THR A 7 -41.07 37.74 52.23
C THR A 7 -39.86 37.30 51.43
N ASP A 8 -40.13 36.66 50.32
CA ASP A 8 -39.81 37.03 48.94
C ASP A 8 -38.45 37.68 48.68
N LYS A 9 -37.61 36.98 47.90
CA LYS A 9 -36.82 37.60 46.79
C LYS A 9 -36.44 36.56 45.77
N SER A 10 -36.99 36.71 44.59
CA SER A 10 -36.54 36.25 43.31
C SER A 10 -35.03 36.41 43.14
N GLU A 11 -34.34 35.33 42.87
CA GLU A 11 -33.02 35.41 42.23
C GLU A 11 -33.02 34.64 40.93
N ALA A 12 -32.52 35.35 39.96
CA ALA A 12 -32.46 35.10 38.57
C ALA A 12 -31.92 33.70 38.19
N THR A 13 -32.63 33.04 37.31
CA THR A 13 -32.15 31.95 36.53
C THR A 13 -30.99 32.46 35.66
N ASP A 14 -29.78 32.09 36.02
CA ASP A 14 -28.61 32.19 35.15
C ASP A 14 -28.77 31.19 33.99
N GLY A 15 -29.26 31.71 32.90
CA GLY A 15 -29.37 30.98 31.65
C GLY A 15 -27.98 30.81 31.03
N THR A 16 -27.31 29.70 31.36
CA THR A 16 -26.18 29.26 30.59
C THR A 16 -26.68 28.95 29.17
N PRO A 17 -26.16 29.62 28.12
CA PRO A 17 -26.51 29.27 26.75
C PRO A 17 -26.04 27.83 26.51
N LEU A 18 -26.98 26.95 26.17
CA LEU A 18 -26.66 25.67 25.54
C LEU A 18 -25.85 26.02 24.29
N THR A 19 -24.55 25.74 24.35
CA THR A 19 -23.70 25.79 23.18
C THR A 19 -24.31 24.80 22.19
N GLU A 20 -24.94 25.28 21.14
CA GLU A 20 -25.30 24.47 19.98
C GLU A 20 -24.03 23.76 19.55
N ALA A 21 -24.00 22.44 19.73
CA ALA A 21 -23.00 21.59 19.13
C ALA A 21 -23.05 21.90 17.63
N ALA A 22 -21.90 22.29 17.07
CA ALA A 22 -21.75 22.42 15.63
C ALA A 22 -22.28 21.15 14.96
N PRO A 23 -23.01 21.22 13.83
CA PRO A 23 -23.54 20.05 13.18
C PRO A 23 -22.34 19.13 12.87
N GLU A 24 -22.34 17.95 13.48
CA GLU A 24 -21.48 16.84 13.05
C GLU A 24 -21.76 16.69 11.57
N ALA A 25 -20.72 16.81 10.73
CA ALA A 25 -20.84 16.62 9.30
C ALA A 25 -21.52 15.25 9.12
N ASP A 26 -22.72 15.25 8.52
CA ASP A 26 -23.50 14.04 8.26
C ASP A 26 -22.70 13.13 7.31
N VAL A 27 -21.84 12.27 7.91
CA VAL A 27 -21.09 11.25 7.18
C VAL A 27 -22.10 10.18 6.76
N THR A 28 -22.22 9.98 5.46
CA THR A 28 -23.16 8.97 4.94
C THR A 28 -22.76 7.55 5.34
N PRO A 29 -23.72 6.58 5.39
CA PRO A 29 -23.40 5.18 5.68
C PRO A 29 -22.35 4.60 4.71
N GLU A 30 -22.36 5.00 3.46
CA GLU A 30 -21.38 4.61 2.44
C GLU A 30 -19.98 5.13 2.77
N GLU A 31 -19.87 6.38 3.21
CA GLU A 31 -18.60 6.97 3.65
C GLU A 31 -18.07 6.28 4.92
N GLN A 32 -18.95 5.90 5.85
CA GLN A 32 -18.58 5.14 7.05
C GLN A 32 -18.03 3.76 6.69
N ILE A 33 -18.68 3.04 5.76
CA ILE A 33 -18.22 1.75 5.26
C ILE A 33 -16.85 1.90 4.58
N ALA A 34 -16.71 2.88 3.68
CA ALA A 34 -15.44 3.14 2.98
C ALA A 34 -14.30 3.48 3.94
N ALA A 35 -14.57 4.31 4.95
CA ALA A 35 -13.60 4.65 6.00
C ALA A 35 -13.23 3.41 6.84
N GLY A 36 -14.21 2.60 7.23
CA GLY A 36 -13.98 1.35 7.96
C GLY A 36 -13.11 0.36 7.19
N ILE A 37 -13.40 0.14 5.91
CA ILE A 37 -12.61 -0.73 5.03
C ILE A 37 -11.18 -0.18 4.90
N SER A 38 -11.03 1.13 4.65
CA SER A 38 -9.72 1.77 4.52
C SER A 38 -8.87 1.61 5.81
N GLN A 39 -9.50 1.71 6.99
CA GLN A 39 -8.81 1.49 8.25
C GLN A 39 -8.35 0.03 8.41
N LEU A 40 -9.24 -0.94 8.11
CA LEU A 40 -8.89 -2.37 8.17
C LEU A 40 -7.74 -2.70 7.20
N GLU A 41 -7.75 -2.15 6.00
CA GLU A 41 -6.65 -2.32 5.04
C GLU A 41 -5.34 -1.69 5.55
N ALA A 42 -5.39 -0.51 6.17
CA ALA A 42 -4.22 0.14 6.75
C ALA A 42 -3.60 -0.72 7.87
N ASP A 43 -4.42 -1.31 8.74
CA ASP A 43 -3.98 -2.18 9.81
C ASP A 43 -3.31 -3.45 9.27
N VAL A 44 -3.94 -4.09 8.27
CA VAL A 44 -3.38 -5.28 7.59
C VAL A 44 -2.06 -4.93 6.91
N ARG A 45 -1.95 -3.77 6.23
CA ARG A 45 -0.70 -3.32 5.61
C ARG A 45 0.40 -3.10 6.62
N GLY A 46 0.07 -2.51 7.77
CA GLY A 46 1.01 -2.30 8.86
C GLY A 46 1.57 -3.64 9.41
N GLU A 47 0.68 -4.59 9.70
CA GLU A 47 1.09 -5.92 10.18
C GLU A 47 1.89 -6.69 9.12
N LEU A 48 1.45 -6.66 7.86
CA LEU A 48 2.13 -7.32 6.75
C LEU A 48 3.56 -6.79 6.59
N LEU A 49 3.75 -5.46 6.67
CA LEU A 49 5.07 -4.86 6.59
C LEU A 49 5.98 -5.32 7.73
N GLN A 50 5.47 -5.42 8.96
CA GLN A 50 6.24 -5.92 10.10
C GLN A 50 6.65 -7.38 9.90
N ARG A 51 5.75 -8.22 9.40
CA ARG A 51 6.06 -9.63 9.08
C ARG A 51 7.13 -9.74 7.99
N VAL A 52 7.02 -8.94 6.93
CA VAL A 52 8.02 -8.90 5.83
C VAL A 52 9.38 -8.38 6.33
N LYS A 53 9.39 -7.42 7.25
CA LYS A 53 10.63 -6.97 7.91
C LYS A 53 11.28 -8.05 8.78
N ALA A 54 10.51 -8.99 9.31
CA ALA A 54 11.01 -10.03 10.22
C ALA A 54 11.60 -11.26 9.52
N ILE A 55 11.27 -11.52 8.24
CA ILE A 55 11.83 -12.66 7.50
C ILE A 55 13.32 -12.46 7.16
N SER A 56 14.02 -13.51 6.75
CA SER A 56 15.43 -13.39 6.35
C SER A 56 15.58 -12.61 5.02
N PRO A 57 16.76 -12.05 4.71
CA PRO A 57 17.00 -11.42 3.42
C PRO A 57 16.70 -12.36 2.23
N GLU A 58 17.09 -13.62 2.33
CA GLU A 58 16.85 -14.64 1.28
C GLU A 58 15.35 -14.92 1.09
N ALA A 59 14.61 -15.00 2.20
CA ALA A 59 13.16 -15.16 2.15
C ALA A 59 12.47 -13.93 1.55
N PHE A 60 13.02 -12.72 1.78
CA PHE A 60 12.52 -11.50 1.17
C PHE A 60 12.75 -11.48 -0.35
N GLU A 61 13.92 -11.88 -0.83
CA GLU A 61 14.20 -12.06 -2.27
C GLU A 61 13.20 -13.03 -2.92
N ALA A 62 12.96 -14.18 -2.28
CA ALA A 62 11.99 -15.18 -2.76
C ALA A 62 10.56 -14.63 -2.79
N LEU A 63 10.15 -13.89 -1.75
CA LEU A 63 8.85 -13.21 -1.69
C LEU A 63 8.68 -12.20 -2.82
N VAL A 64 9.72 -11.41 -3.13
CA VAL A 64 9.69 -10.43 -4.23
C VAL A 64 9.46 -11.13 -5.58
N LEU A 65 10.13 -12.23 -5.83
CA LEU A 65 9.92 -13.01 -7.06
C LEU A 65 8.51 -13.60 -7.15
N GLN A 66 7.99 -14.11 -6.02
CA GLN A 66 6.62 -14.61 -5.94
C GLN A 66 5.61 -13.49 -6.21
N LEU A 67 5.81 -12.31 -5.64
CA LEU A 67 4.97 -11.14 -5.86
C LEU A 67 4.97 -10.71 -7.33
N LEU A 68 6.14 -10.59 -7.95
CA LEU A 68 6.23 -10.23 -9.38
C LEU A 68 5.55 -11.28 -10.26
N GLY A 69 5.67 -12.58 -9.91
CA GLY A 69 4.94 -13.65 -10.59
C GLY A 69 3.43 -13.51 -10.45
N ALA A 70 2.92 -13.20 -9.26
CA ALA A 70 1.48 -12.98 -9.00
C ALA A 70 0.96 -11.73 -9.74
N LEU A 71 1.80 -10.71 -9.95
CA LEU A 71 1.50 -9.51 -10.75
C LEU A 71 1.56 -9.76 -12.27
N GLY A 72 1.84 -11.01 -12.70
CA GLY A 72 1.84 -11.40 -14.10
C GLY A 72 3.18 -11.30 -14.82
N TYR A 73 4.25 -10.96 -14.12
CA TYR A 73 5.60 -11.01 -14.69
C TYR A 73 6.15 -12.43 -14.65
N GLY A 74 6.97 -12.80 -15.62
CA GLY A 74 7.61 -14.11 -15.64
C GLY A 74 6.65 -15.25 -15.96
N VAL A 75 5.78 -15.08 -16.94
CA VAL A 75 4.81 -16.10 -17.37
C VAL A 75 5.49 -17.13 -18.24
N GLY A 76 5.73 -18.33 -17.69
CA GLY A 76 6.30 -19.49 -18.40
C GLY A 76 7.29 -20.27 -17.53
N PRO A 77 7.51 -21.55 -17.79
CA PRO A 77 8.39 -22.39 -16.98
C PRO A 77 9.86 -21.93 -17.00
N GLU A 78 10.30 -21.27 -18.06
CA GLU A 78 11.67 -20.76 -18.22
C GLU A 78 11.87 -19.34 -17.65
N SER A 79 10.80 -18.56 -17.50
CA SER A 79 10.86 -17.20 -17.00
C SER A 79 11.13 -17.09 -15.50
N ARG A 80 10.97 -18.19 -14.78
CA ARG A 80 11.35 -18.36 -13.37
C ARG A 80 12.74 -18.97 -13.21
N GLN A 81 13.57 -19.00 -14.26
CA GLN A 81 14.95 -19.40 -14.11
C GLN A 81 15.61 -18.46 -13.11
N GLY A 82 15.71 -19.05 -11.93
CA GLY A 82 16.10 -18.39 -10.71
C GLY A 82 17.25 -17.45 -10.94
N VAL A 83 17.10 -16.37 -10.30
CA VAL A 83 18.17 -15.56 -9.78
C VAL A 83 19.39 -16.44 -9.60
N GLN A 84 20.26 -16.48 -10.63
CA GLN A 84 21.63 -16.86 -10.36
C GLN A 84 22.15 -15.72 -9.51
N ARG A 85 22.32 -16.00 -8.20
CA ARG A 85 23.15 -15.17 -7.33
C ARG A 85 24.52 -15.08 -7.98
N GLY A 86 24.69 -14.07 -8.82
CA GLY A 86 26.01 -13.73 -9.35
C GLY A 86 26.74 -12.89 -8.30
N PRO A 87 28.06 -12.93 -8.26
CA PRO A 87 28.89 -11.97 -7.52
C PRO A 87 28.78 -10.54 -8.07
N ASP A 88 27.80 -10.26 -8.88
CA ASP A 88 27.67 -9.11 -9.79
C ASP A 88 27.04 -7.89 -9.12
N GLY A 89 27.58 -7.52 -7.96
CA GLY A 89 27.53 -6.12 -7.48
C GLY A 89 26.16 -5.50 -7.20
N GLY A 90 25.06 -6.29 -6.98
CA GLY A 90 23.80 -5.71 -6.56
C GLY A 90 22.57 -6.03 -7.40
N ILE A 91 22.58 -7.13 -8.16
CA ILE A 91 21.39 -7.70 -8.79
C ILE A 91 21.05 -9.00 -8.05
N ASP A 92 19.84 -9.05 -7.44
CA ASP A 92 19.39 -10.22 -6.73
C ASP A 92 18.54 -11.12 -7.64
N GLY A 93 18.08 -10.60 -8.79
CA GLY A 93 17.25 -11.37 -9.68
C GLY A 93 17.01 -10.79 -11.06
N ARG A 94 16.55 -11.67 -11.96
CA ARG A 94 16.07 -11.30 -13.29
C ARG A 94 14.78 -12.07 -13.57
N ILE A 95 13.79 -11.38 -14.11
CA ILE A 95 12.52 -11.95 -14.56
C ILE A 95 12.24 -11.51 -15.98
N HIS A 96 11.72 -12.39 -16.81
CA HIS A 96 11.30 -12.02 -18.16
C HIS A 96 9.99 -11.22 -18.12
N GLU A 97 9.89 -10.15 -18.86
CA GLU A 97 8.68 -9.34 -18.98
C GLU A 97 7.64 -10.01 -19.87
N ASP A 98 8.11 -10.74 -20.86
CA ASP A 98 7.28 -11.41 -21.86
C ASP A 98 7.61 -12.91 -21.98
N ARG A 99 6.70 -13.67 -22.63
CA ARG A 99 6.82 -15.13 -22.79
C ARG A 99 7.96 -15.55 -23.70
N LEU A 100 8.45 -14.67 -24.53
CA LEU A 100 9.54 -14.96 -25.47
C LEU A 100 10.92 -14.63 -24.89
N GLY A 101 10.95 -13.94 -23.73
CA GLY A 101 12.19 -13.53 -23.08
C GLY A 101 12.93 -12.38 -23.81
N LEU A 102 12.22 -11.63 -24.66
CA LEU A 102 12.79 -10.50 -25.40
C LEU A 102 13.15 -9.33 -24.50
N ALA A 103 12.41 -9.13 -23.40
CA ALA A 103 12.67 -8.11 -22.42
C ALA A 103 12.82 -8.73 -21.03
N SER A 104 13.76 -8.19 -20.25
CA SER A 104 14.01 -8.63 -18.88
C SER A 104 13.99 -7.46 -17.93
N ILE A 105 13.45 -7.71 -16.72
CA ILE A 105 13.48 -6.81 -15.59
C ILE A 105 14.49 -7.34 -14.59
N TYR A 106 15.41 -6.50 -14.18
CA TYR A 106 16.41 -6.83 -13.16
C TYR A 106 15.95 -6.32 -11.79
N ILE A 107 16.25 -7.10 -10.76
CA ILE A 107 15.64 -6.92 -9.44
C ILE A 107 16.75 -6.75 -8.41
N GLN A 108 16.57 -5.75 -7.54
CA GLN A 108 17.33 -5.57 -6.31
C GLN A 108 16.33 -5.48 -5.15
N ALA A 109 16.50 -6.34 -4.15
CA ALA A 109 15.66 -6.38 -2.96
C ALA A 109 16.50 -6.10 -1.71
N LYS A 110 16.17 -5.06 -0.95
CA LYS A 110 16.87 -4.67 0.28
C LYS A 110 15.91 -4.66 1.46
N ARG A 111 16.01 -5.70 2.31
CA ARG A 111 15.26 -5.78 3.55
C ARG A 111 15.97 -4.95 4.63
N TYR A 112 15.41 -3.79 4.94
CA TYR A 112 15.88 -2.92 6.02
C TYR A 112 14.78 -2.69 7.06
N GLN A 113 15.17 -2.58 8.33
CA GLN A 113 14.21 -2.28 9.40
C GLN A 113 13.74 -0.83 9.33
N GLU A 114 14.66 0.13 9.37
CA GLU A 114 14.37 1.57 9.39
C GLU A 114 15.28 2.39 8.48
N GLN A 115 16.40 1.82 8.04
CA GLN A 115 17.38 2.55 7.23
C GLN A 115 16.80 2.94 5.87
N THR A 116 16.75 4.23 5.59
CA THR A 116 16.33 4.78 4.29
C THR A 116 17.35 4.50 3.19
N ILE A 117 16.89 4.08 2.03
CA ILE A 117 17.71 3.87 0.84
C ILE A 117 18.13 5.22 0.26
N GLY A 118 19.44 5.49 0.26
CA GLY A 118 20.03 6.69 -0.33
C GLY A 118 20.40 6.52 -1.81
N ARG A 119 20.67 7.64 -2.47
CA ARG A 119 21.14 7.70 -3.87
C ARG A 119 22.33 6.75 -4.17
N PRO A 120 23.36 6.57 -3.32
CA PRO A 120 24.48 5.69 -3.64
C PRO A 120 24.08 4.24 -3.97
N LEU A 121 23.05 3.70 -3.28
CA LEU A 121 22.58 2.34 -3.54
C LEU A 121 21.86 2.24 -4.90
N ILE A 122 21.13 3.26 -5.30
CA ILE A 122 20.49 3.30 -6.62
C ILE A 122 21.52 3.46 -7.72
N GLN A 123 22.58 4.25 -7.49
CA GLN A 123 23.73 4.36 -8.42
C GLN A 123 24.49 3.04 -8.58
N ALA A 124 24.68 2.30 -7.49
CA ALA A 124 25.31 0.99 -7.55
C ALA A 124 24.46 0.01 -8.37
N PHE A 125 23.15 -0.01 -8.15
CA PHE A 125 22.22 -0.82 -8.94
C PHE A 125 22.20 -0.43 -10.42
N TYR A 126 22.17 0.88 -10.72
CA TYR A 126 22.28 1.39 -12.10
C TYR A 126 23.57 0.92 -12.78
N GLY A 127 24.71 0.96 -12.07
CA GLY A 127 26.00 0.46 -12.55
C GLY A 127 25.97 -1.04 -12.83
N ALA A 128 25.43 -1.83 -11.90
CA ALA A 128 25.28 -3.29 -12.06
C ALA A 128 24.40 -3.64 -13.28
N MET A 129 23.29 -2.92 -13.47
CA MET A 129 22.44 -3.05 -14.66
C MET A 129 23.25 -2.76 -15.96
N GLY A 130 24.16 -1.79 -15.94
CA GLY A 130 25.04 -1.48 -17.08
C GLY A 130 25.94 -2.64 -17.43
N GLY A 131 26.51 -3.32 -16.43
CA GLY A 131 27.39 -4.47 -16.62
C GLY A 131 26.72 -5.68 -17.32
N VAL A 132 25.40 -5.79 -17.22
CA VAL A 132 24.61 -6.88 -17.84
C VAL A 132 23.75 -6.42 -19.02
N GLY A 133 23.92 -5.18 -19.49
CA GLY A 133 23.16 -4.63 -20.61
C GLY A 133 21.66 -4.43 -20.31
N ALA A 134 21.29 -4.30 -19.04
CA ALA A 134 19.91 -4.14 -18.61
C ALA A 134 19.39 -2.71 -18.82
N SER A 135 18.17 -2.57 -19.35
CA SER A 135 17.48 -1.28 -19.51
C SER A 135 16.35 -1.06 -18.50
N LYS A 136 15.82 -2.12 -17.86
CA LYS A 136 14.72 -2.08 -16.92
C LYS A 136 15.11 -2.73 -15.60
N GLY A 137 14.86 -2.02 -14.49
CA GLY A 137 15.12 -2.52 -13.14
C GLY A 137 14.04 -2.14 -12.14
N VAL A 138 13.90 -2.96 -11.13
CA VAL A 138 13.03 -2.70 -9.98
C VAL A 138 13.87 -2.82 -8.71
N PHE A 139 13.88 -1.76 -7.91
CA PHE A 139 14.51 -1.74 -6.61
C PHE A 139 13.44 -1.75 -5.52
N LEU A 140 13.39 -2.82 -4.74
CA LEU A 140 12.40 -2.99 -3.67
C LEU A 140 13.06 -2.89 -2.31
N THR A 141 12.35 -2.31 -1.34
CA THR A 141 12.78 -2.29 0.05
C THR A 141 11.60 -2.36 1.00
N THR A 142 11.84 -2.87 2.22
CA THR A 142 10.88 -2.81 3.33
C THR A 142 10.88 -1.48 4.07
N SER A 143 11.79 -0.57 3.73
CA SER A 143 11.90 0.79 4.27
C SER A 143 11.45 1.83 3.23
N GLY A 144 12.05 3.03 3.24
CA GLY A 144 11.76 4.10 2.30
C GLY A 144 12.97 4.50 1.47
N PHE A 145 12.75 5.40 0.51
CA PHE A 145 13.80 6.02 -0.30
C PHE A 145 13.96 7.50 0.07
N SER A 146 15.19 7.99 0.09
CA SER A 146 15.45 9.41 0.24
C SER A 146 14.96 10.20 -1.00
N LYS A 147 14.76 11.51 -0.84
CA LYS A 147 14.42 12.38 -1.96
C LYS A 147 15.46 12.27 -3.08
N ASP A 148 16.74 12.32 -2.74
CA ASP A 148 17.84 12.23 -3.72
C ASP A 148 17.87 10.89 -4.47
N ALA A 149 17.49 9.79 -3.82
CA ALA A 149 17.36 8.48 -4.47
C ALA A 149 16.22 8.48 -5.50
N ARG A 150 15.08 9.08 -5.14
CA ARG A 150 13.91 9.21 -6.04
C ARG A 150 14.22 10.13 -7.23
N ASP A 151 14.82 11.30 -6.96
CA ASP A 151 15.19 12.28 -7.99
C ASP A 151 16.21 11.68 -8.96
N TYR A 152 17.20 10.95 -8.45
CA TYR A 152 18.17 10.24 -9.30
C TYR A 152 17.51 9.19 -10.19
N ALA A 153 16.67 8.32 -9.65
CA ALA A 153 16.00 7.28 -10.41
C ALA A 153 15.06 7.86 -11.48
N ASN A 154 14.37 8.96 -11.18
CA ASN A 154 13.49 9.66 -12.13
C ASN A 154 14.24 10.42 -13.22
N GLY A 155 15.47 10.85 -12.95
CA GLY A 155 16.32 11.58 -13.91
C GLY A 155 17.08 10.69 -14.89
N LEU A 156 16.98 9.37 -14.79
CA LEU A 156 17.65 8.45 -15.70
C LEU A 156 17.00 8.48 -17.10
N VAL A 157 17.79 8.55 -18.15
CA VAL A 157 17.33 8.66 -19.54
C VAL A 157 17.44 7.33 -20.29
N ASP A 158 18.53 6.60 -20.06
CA ASP A 158 18.90 5.37 -20.80
C ASP A 158 18.37 4.09 -20.11
N LYS A 159 18.03 4.16 -18.83
CA LYS A 159 17.49 3.05 -18.06
C LYS A 159 16.27 3.47 -17.25
N ARG A 160 15.36 2.55 -17.05
CA ARG A 160 14.20 2.74 -16.17
C ARG A 160 14.39 1.96 -14.89
N ILE A 161 14.47 2.65 -13.74
CA ILE A 161 14.48 2.04 -12.41
C ILE A 161 13.21 2.44 -11.70
N VAL A 162 12.38 1.44 -11.34
CA VAL A 162 11.18 1.62 -10.53
C VAL A 162 11.55 1.36 -9.08
N LEU A 163 11.19 2.31 -8.20
CA LEU A 163 11.41 2.22 -6.76
C LEU A 163 10.11 1.78 -6.07
N ILE A 164 10.18 0.71 -5.28
CA ILE A 164 9.06 0.17 -4.49
C ILE A 164 9.47 0.16 -3.03
N ASP A 165 8.93 1.09 -2.26
CA ASP A 165 9.11 1.17 -0.80
C ASP A 165 8.15 0.22 -0.05
N GLY A 166 8.31 0.13 1.27
CA GLY A 166 7.51 -0.77 2.10
C GLY A 166 6.00 -0.53 2.00
N ASN A 167 5.57 0.73 1.84
CA ASN A 167 4.15 1.06 1.69
C ASN A 167 3.59 0.56 0.35
N ARG A 168 4.31 0.80 -0.73
CA ARG A 168 3.91 0.34 -2.06
C ARG A 168 4.02 -1.18 -2.17
N LEU A 169 5.02 -1.79 -1.53
CA LEU A 169 5.20 -3.25 -1.48
C LEU A 169 3.97 -3.94 -0.87
N THR A 170 3.52 -3.49 0.31
CA THR A 170 2.36 -4.08 0.99
C THR A 170 1.07 -3.89 0.20
N LEU A 171 0.88 -2.72 -0.46
CA LEU A 171 -0.25 -2.50 -1.34
C LEU A 171 -0.26 -3.49 -2.52
N LEU A 172 0.89 -3.69 -3.17
CA LEU A 172 1.03 -4.66 -4.26
C LEU A 172 0.79 -6.10 -3.78
N MET A 173 1.25 -6.45 -2.58
CA MET A 173 1.02 -7.76 -1.98
C MET A 173 -0.47 -8.02 -1.74
N ILE A 174 -1.21 -7.06 -1.20
CA ILE A 174 -2.67 -7.19 -0.99
C ILE A 174 -3.38 -7.32 -2.35
N THR A 175 -3.06 -6.45 -3.31
CA THR A 175 -3.67 -6.48 -4.66
C THR A 175 -3.42 -7.83 -5.36
N ALA A 176 -2.24 -8.40 -5.19
CA ALA A 176 -1.86 -9.68 -5.82
C ALA A 176 -2.26 -10.92 -4.98
N GLY A 177 -2.86 -10.74 -3.80
CA GLY A 177 -3.19 -11.85 -2.89
C GLY A 177 -1.98 -12.57 -2.32
N VAL A 178 -0.82 -11.90 -2.21
CA VAL A 178 0.42 -12.49 -1.68
C VAL A 178 0.56 -12.17 -0.20
N GLY A 179 0.62 -13.20 0.63
CA GLY A 179 0.74 -13.07 2.09
C GLY A 179 -0.55 -12.64 2.79
N VAL A 180 -1.66 -12.57 2.07
CA VAL A 180 -2.99 -12.21 2.57
C VAL A 180 -4.06 -13.13 1.97
N SER A 181 -5.21 -13.20 2.63
CA SER A 181 -6.43 -13.84 2.13
C SER A 181 -7.63 -12.97 2.42
N VAL A 182 -8.69 -13.11 1.60
CA VAL A 182 -9.97 -12.43 1.87
C VAL A 182 -10.55 -13.00 3.16
N LYS A 183 -10.86 -12.12 4.11
CA LYS A 183 -11.49 -12.46 5.38
C LYS A 183 -13.01 -12.40 5.26
N ASP A 184 -13.54 -11.30 4.75
CA ASP A 184 -14.97 -11.03 4.63
C ASP A 184 -15.27 -10.30 3.32
N THR A 185 -16.51 -10.45 2.83
CA THR A 185 -17.03 -9.70 1.68
C THR A 185 -18.35 -9.08 2.05
N TYR A 186 -18.46 -7.76 1.91
CA TYR A 186 -19.68 -7.01 2.20
C TYR A 186 -20.40 -6.67 0.91
N VAL A 187 -21.70 -7.02 0.82
CA VAL A 187 -22.55 -6.74 -0.34
C VAL A 187 -23.59 -5.70 0.04
N VAL A 188 -23.66 -4.62 -0.73
CA VAL A 188 -24.67 -3.57 -0.57
C VAL A 188 -25.61 -3.66 -1.76
N HIS A 189 -26.93 -3.74 -1.49
CA HIS A 189 -27.96 -3.75 -2.51
C HIS A 189 -28.54 -2.36 -2.73
N ARG A 190 -28.93 -2.06 -3.94
CA ARG A 190 -29.74 -0.90 -4.32
C ARG A 190 -31.03 -1.38 -4.96
N LEU A 191 -32.05 -0.53 -4.95
CA LEU A 191 -33.28 -0.77 -5.73
C LEU A 191 -32.93 -0.87 -7.22
N ASP A 192 -33.56 -1.83 -7.89
CA ASP A 192 -33.53 -1.96 -9.35
C ASP A 192 -34.77 -1.22 -9.90
N GLU A 193 -34.56 0.05 -10.25
CA GLU A 193 -35.63 0.91 -10.75
C GLU A 193 -36.18 0.39 -12.10
N ASP A 194 -35.34 -0.23 -12.93
CA ASP A 194 -35.74 -0.79 -14.21
C ASP A 194 -36.74 -1.94 -14.01
N PHE A 195 -36.54 -2.77 -13.00
CA PHE A 195 -37.47 -3.83 -12.64
C PHE A 195 -38.84 -3.28 -12.28
N PHE A 196 -38.92 -2.21 -11.52
CA PHE A 196 -40.17 -1.61 -11.07
C PHE A 196 -40.88 -0.84 -12.21
N SER A 197 -40.13 -0.22 -13.11
CA SER A 197 -40.68 0.53 -14.25
C SER A 197 -41.52 -0.36 -15.21
N GLU A 198 -41.22 -1.66 -15.25
CA GLU A 198 -42.02 -2.62 -16.04
C GLU A 198 -43.46 -2.80 -15.49
N PHE A 199 -43.72 -2.45 -14.24
CA PHE A 199 -45.02 -2.58 -13.56
C PHE A 199 -45.80 -1.26 -13.48
N GLU A 200 -45.18 -0.12 -13.77
CA GLU A 200 -45.82 1.20 -13.71
C GLU A 200 -46.69 1.51 -14.95
N GLY A 201 -46.68 0.64 -15.96
CA GLY A 201 -47.42 0.80 -17.22
C GLY A 201 -48.65 -0.10 -17.37
N VAL A 202 -49.13 -0.76 -16.28
CA VAL A 202 -50.27 -1.68 -16.33
C VAL A 202 -51.47 -1.06 -15.67
#